data_4ef27af0f1241dc61a81f4ea2b9e3b1d
#
_entry.id   4ef27af0f1241dc61a81f4ea2b9e3b1d
#
_cell.length_a   1.000
_cell.length_b   1.000
_cell.length_c   1.000
_cell.angle_alpha   90.00
_cell.angle_beta   90.00
_cell.angle_gamma   90.00
#
_symmetry.space_group_name_H-M   'P 1'
#
loop_
_entity.id
_entity.type
_entity.pdbx_description
1 polymer ?
#
loop_
_entity_poly.entity_id
_entity_poly.type
_entity_poly.pdbx_seq_one_letter_code
_entity_poly.pdbx_strand_id
1 'polypeptide(L)'
;MALITLDKKAYERNLSLIIDKAGGASQVICVMKNNAYGHGIELIAPLAKQMGVEFIALKNESEALFMQGFFKNILILSHHPNGAEKAEFIYALNAKDDLARLKSGTRVHLAIDTGMHRNGVFVSELEELFDKAKRHNIYIEGLFTHFACADELDGRYFAQKQIFEEAKKKALKLSSQRLIFHSHNSAALFRCEKLPENELCRVGLAQFGYNEFCAELEPVLKLYAHKLSARTLKAGQSVGYGGAYTATKDIQIAVYDLGYADGLFRYDGKGILELNERTKDGKKACLLGRMSMDSFSCEDLGERVCVFGDARVWAKFFGTIEYEILAKLSPFIPRVLV
;
A
#
# COMPACT_ATOMS: atom_id res chain seq x y z
N MET A 1 11.88 -20.57 -10.33
CA MET A 1 11.21 -20.15 -9.10
C MET A 1 10.48 -18.85 -9.35
N ALA A 2 9.28 -18.70 -8.80
CA ALA A 2 8.47 -17.49 -8.94
C ALA A 2 9.29 -16.22 -8.65
N LEU A 3 8.97 -15.12 -9.31
CA LEU A 3 9.75 -13.89 -9.27
C LEU A 3 8.85 -12.66 -9.40
N ILE A 4 9.15 -11.63 -8.62
CA ILE A 4 8.57 -10.30 -8.79
C ILE A 4 9.63 -9.39 -9.43
N THR A 5 9.28 -8.74 -10.53
CA THR A 5 10.08 -7.65 -11.09
C THR A 5 9.44 -6.31 -10.75
N LEU A 6 10.28 -5.33 -10.46
CA LEU A 6 9.89 -3.97 -10.14
C LEU A 6 10.49 -3.02 -11.17
N ASP A 7 9.65 -2.35 -11.94
CA ASP A 7 10.09 -1.36 -12.92
C ASP A 7 10.55 -0.08 -12.20
N LYS A 8 11.87 0.09 -12.13
CA LYS A 8 12.51 1.24 -11.51
C LYS A 8 12.06 2.56 -12.14
N LYS A 9 11.99 2.60 -13.48
CA LYS A 9 11.62 3.84 -14.21
C LYS A 9 10.16 4.19 -13.99
N ALA A 10 9.26 3.20 -13.94
CA ALA A 10 7.86 3.43 -13.62
C ALA A 10 7.72 4.00 -12.19
N TYR A 11 8.45 3.43 -11.21
CA TYR A 11 8.45 3.96 -9.85
C TYR A 11 8.95 5.42 -9.78
N GLU A 12 10.08 5.71 -10.44
CA GLU A 12 10.66 7.06 -10.47
C GLU A 12 9.71 8.06 -11.14
N ARG A 13 9.06 7.70 -12.26
CA ARG A 13 8.04 8.53 -12.90
C ARG A 13 6.84 8.79 -11.98
N ASN A 14 6.29 7.75 -11.37
CA ASN A 14 5.16 7.88 -10.46
C ASN A 14 5.48 8.82 -9.29
N LEU A 15 6.66 8.62 -8.67
CA LEU A 15 7.06 9.44 -7.54
C LEU A 15 7.37 10.88 -7.96
N SER A 16 7.90 11.12 -9.16
CA SER A 16 8.08 12.46 -9.71
C SER A 16 6.74 13.19 -9.87
N LEU A 17 5.73 12.55 -10.47
CA LEU A 17 4.38 13.10 -10.59
C LEU A 17 3.78 13.46 -9.22
N ILE A 18 4.01 12.61 -8.21
CA ILE A 18 3.56 12.86 -6.83
C ILE A 18 4.29 14.07 -6.23
N ILE A 19 5.61 14.16 -6.38
CA ILE A 19 6.45 15.25 -5.87
C ILE A 19 6.05 16.58 -6.51
N ASP A 20 5.87 16.61 -7.83
CA ASP A 20 5.46 17.79 -8.57
C ASP A 20 4.06 18.25 -8.11
N LYS A 21 3.12 17.32 -7.98
CA LYS A 21 1.76 17.61 -7.49
C LYS A 21 1.73 18.09 -6.04
N ALA A 22 2.62 17.59 -5.19
CA ALA A 22 2.75 18.02 -3.81
C ALA A 22 3.43 19.39 -3.65
N GLY A 23 4.22 19.82 -4.65
CA GLY A 23 5.01 21.04 -4.60
C GLY A 23 6.45 20.85 -4.09
N GLY A 24 6.90 19.59 -3.98
CA GLY A 24 8.27 19.24 -3.62
C GLY A 24 8.36 17.96 -2.78
N ALA A 25 9.51 17.29 -2.80
CA ALA A 25 9.75 16.05 -2.08
C ALA A 25 9.60 16.21 -0.55
N SER A 26 9.90 17.40 -0.02
CA SER A 26 9.74 17.71 1.41
C SER A 26 8.29 17.73 1.89
N GLN A 27 7.32 17.81 0.98
CA GLN A 27 5.89 17.76 1.27
C GLN A 27 5.30 16.34 1.14
N VAL A 28 6.14 15.34 0.84
CA VAL A 28 5.70 13.97 0.63
C VAL A 28 6.12 13.08 1.80
N ILE A 29 5.14 12.40 2.39
CA ILE A 29 5.34 11.24 3.28
C ILE A 29 5.05 10.00 2.46
N CYS A 30 6.08 9.22 2.13
CA CYS A 30 5.90 7.95 1.46
C CYS A 30 5.44 6.87 2.44
N VAL A 31 4.23 6.35 2.27
CA VAL A 31 3.71 5.25 3.08
C VAL A 31 4.23 3.93 2.51
N MET A 32 5.08 3.23 3.28
CA MET A 32 5.77 2.01 2.83
C MET A 32 5.51 0.81 3.75
N LYS A 33 4.41 0.83 4.49
CA LYS A 33 4.00 -0.27 5.38
C LYS A 33 3.76 -1.58 4.62
N ASN A 34 3.79 -2.71 5.36
CA ASN A 34 3.56 -4.05 4.83
C ASN A 34 4.51 -4.34 3.65
N ASN A 35 5.82 -4.18 3.90
CA ASN A 35 6.87 -4.39 2.90
C ASN A 35 6.66 -3.56 1.64
N ALA A 36 6.40 -2.26 1.79
CA ALA A 36 6.06 -1.33 0.70
C ALA A 36 4.90 -1.86 -0.17
N TYR A 37 3.79 -2.24 0.48
CA TYR A 37 2.62 -2.85 -0.18
C TYR A 37 2.99 -4.08 -1.03
N GLY A 38 3.89 -4.92 -0.52
CA GLY A 38 4.35 -6.13 -1.22
C GLY A 38 5.45 -5.91 -2.26
N HIS A 39 5.88 -4.66 -2.50
CA HIS A 39 6.92 -4.36 -3.49
C HIS A 39 8.35 -4.63 -2.99
N GLY A 40 8.56 -4.78 -1.68
CA GLY A 40 9.92 -4.93 -1.12
C GLY A 40 10.51 -3.59 -0.70
N ILE A 41 10.41 -3.28 0.58
CA ILE A 41 10.85 -1.98 1.13
C ILE A 41 12.35 -1.78 0.93
N GLU A 42 13.15 -2.85 0.97
CA GLU A 42 14.62 -2.81 0.77
C GLU A 42 15.01 -2.25 -0.61
N LEU A 43 14.18 -2.50 -1.62
CA LEU A 43 14.42 -2.04 -2.99
C LEU A 43 13.80 -0.67 -3.26
N ILE A 44 12.63 -0.41 -2.69
CA ILE A 44 11.85 0.82 -2.96
C ILE A 44 12.36 2.01 -2.13
N ALA A 45 12.70 1.80 -0.86
CA ALA A 45 13.11 2.89 0.02
C ALA A 45 14.37 3.65 -0.47
N PRO A 46 15.41 2.97 -1.01
CA PRO A 46 16.54 3.68 -1.61
C PRO A 46 16.17 4.58 -2.78
N LEU A 47 15.23 4.16 -3.63
CA LEU A 47 14.76 4.96 -4.76
C LEU A 47 14.05 6.22 -4.28
N ALA A 48 13.13 6.09 -3.32
CA ALA A 48 12.46 7.24 -2.74
C ALA A 48 13.43 8.24 -2.12
N LYS A 49 14.43 7.75 -1.38
CA LYS A 49 15.46 8.59 -0.77
C LYS A 49 16.30 9.33 -1.82
N GLN A 50 16.71 8.66 -2.90
CA GLN A 50 17.44 9.28 -4.01
C GLN A 50 16.63 10.41 -4.67
N MET A 51 15.30 10.32 -4.67
CA MET A 51 14.40 11.36 -5.17
C MET A 51 14.09 12.47 -4.14
N GLY A 52 14.80 12.50 -3.01
CA GLY A 52 14.72 13.56 -2.00
C GLY A 52 13.65 13.39 -0.95
N VAL A 53 12.97 12.23 -0.88
CA VAL A 53 12.01 11.94 0.19
C VAL A 53 12.78 11.72 1.50
N GLU A 54 12.44 12.50 2.54
CA GLU A 54 13.04 12.41 3.87
C GLU A 54 12.09 11.85 4.93
N PHE A 55 10.81 11.67 4.60
CA PHE A 55 9.78 11.27 5.54
C PHE A 55 9.00 10.06 5.01
N ILE A 56 8.98 8.98 5.81
CA ILE A 56 8.21 7.77 5.50
C ILE A 56 7.23 7.43 6.63
N ALA A 57 6.18 6.67 6.30
CA ALA A 57 5.25 6.13 7.29
C ALA A 57 5.17 4.61 7.16
N LEU A 58 5.32 3.92 8.29
CA LEU A 58 5.39 2.47 8.42
C LEU A 58 4.30 1.96 9.36
N LYS A 59 4.06 0.65 9.38
CA LYS A 59 3.01 0.07 10.21
C LYS A 59 3.37 0.07 11.69
N ASN A 60 4.52 -0.46 12.05
CA ASN A 60 4.93 -0.75 13.42
C ASN A 60 6.43 -0.55 13.64
N GLU A 61 6.89 -0.71 14.89
CA GLU A 61 8.31 -0.57 15.22
C GLU A 61 9.22 -1.57 14.51
N SER A 62 8.76 -2.80 14.25
CA SER A 62 9.59 -3.79 13.57
C SER A 62 9.97 -3.33 12.15
N GLU A 63 9.01 -2.77 11.41
CA GLU A 63 9.29 -2.15 10.12
C GLU A 63 10.16 -0.89 10.27
N ALA A 64 9.93 -0.08 11.31
CA ALA A 64 10.68 1.15 11.54
C ALA A 64 12.15 0.89 11.90
N LEU A 65 12.43 -0.12 12.70
CA LEU A 65 13.78 -0.54 13.06
C LEU A 65 14.59 -0.97 11.83
N PHE A 66 13.94 -1.64 10.89
CA PHE A 66 14.58 -2.02 9.63
C PHE A 66 15.02 -0.81 8.78
N MET A 67 14.31 0.32 8.91
CA MET A 67 14.62 1.58 8.21
C MET A 67 15.32 2.63 9.11
N GLN A 68 15.71 2.25 10.33
CA GLN A 68 16.35 3.14 11.29
C GLN A 68 17.64 3.76 10.71
N GLY A 69 17.79 5.09 10.86
CA GLY A 69 18.92 5.83 10.32
C GLY A 69 18.93 6.03 8.80
N PHE A 70 17.99 5.41 8.08
CA PHE A 70 17.91 5.58 6.64
C PHE A 70 17.10 6.83 6.22
N PHE A 71 16.04 7.17 6.96
CA PHE A 71 15.23 8.37 6.75
C PHE A 71 15.32 9.32 7.94
N LYS A 72 15.14 10.61 7.67
CA LYS A 72 15.16 11.65 8.72
C LYS A 72 13.97 11.52 9.67
N ASN A 73 12.79 11.21 9.11
CA ASN A 73 11.57 11.05 9.87
C ASN A 73 10.89 9.72 9.50
N ILE A 74 10.52 8.96 10.53
CA ILE A 74 9.76 7.72 10.40
C ILE A 74 8.54 7.80 11.31
N LEU A 75 7.32 7.82 10.71
CA LEU A 75 6.05 7.79 11.42
C LEU A 75 5.54 6.36 11.54
N ILE A 76 5.32 5.89 12.75
CA ILE A 76 4.72 4.60 13.05
C ILE A 76 3.21 4.78 13.20
N LEU A 77 2.44 4.17 12.29
CA LEU A 77 0.99 4.39 12.17
C LEU A 77 0.15 3.56 13.14
N SER A 78 0.63 2.36 13.53
CA SER A 78 -0.10 1.43 14.41
C SER A 78 0.81 1.03 15.55
N HIS A 79 0.72 1.76 16.65
CA HIS A 79 1.50 1.54 17.86
C HIS A 79 0.56 1.36 19.06
N HIS A 80 0.91 0.42 19.93
CA HIS A 80 0.34 0.28 21.26
C HIS A 80 1.36 0.77 22.27
N PRO A 81 1.13 1.91 22.94
CA PRO A 81 2.07 2.46 23.91
C PRO A 81 2.43 1.47 25.01
N ASN A 82 3.73 1.31 25.24
CA ASN A 82 4.27 0.33 26.20
C ASN A 82 5.34 0.90 27.14
N GLY A 83 5.60 2.22 27.04
CA GLY A 83 6.61 2.92 27.84
C GLY A 83 8.06 2.67 27.38
N ALA A 84 8.27 2.04 26.22
CA ALA A 84 9.59 1.74 25.66
C ALA A 84 9.84 2.44 24.30
N GLU A 85 9.02 3.44 23.96
CA GLU A 85 9.09 4.18 22.70
C GLU A 85 10.49 4.77 22.47
N LYS A 86 10.94 4.72 21.23
CA LYS A 86 12.26 5.18 20.81
C LYS A 86 12.20 6.63 20.33
N ALA A 87 13.14 7.46 20.81
CA ALA A 87 13.18 8.89 20.52
C ALA A 87 13.39 9.23 19.03
N GLU A 88 13.99 8.33 18.27
CA GLU A 88 14.25 8.50 16.84
C GLU A 88 12.98 8.36 15.96
N PHE A 89 11.90 7.80 16.49
CA PHE A 89 10.65 7.61 15.76
C PHE A 89 9.57 8.60 16.18
N ILE A 90 8.62 8.81 15.30
CA ILE A 90 7.39 9.54 15.55
C ILE A 90 6.25 8.53 15.61
N TYR A 91 5.38 8.63 16.61
CA TYR A 91 4.29 7.69 16.80
C TYR A 91 2.94 8.34 16.51
N ALA A 92 2.08 7.67 15.77
CA ALA A 92 0.70 8.10 15.63
C ALA A 92 -0.05 7.83 16.94
N LEU A 93 -0.55 8.87 17.59
CA LEU A 93 -1.44 8.74 18.74
C LEU A 93 -2.87 8.57 18.23
N ASN A 94 -3.39 7.36 18.32
CA ASN A 94 -4.67 6.94 17.74
C ASN A 94 -5.85 7.03 18.72
N ALA A 95 -5.60 7.15 20.02
CA ALA A 95 -6.61 7.30 21.07
C ALA A 95 -6.06 8.16 22.22
N LYS A 96 -6.93 8.92 22.89
CA LYS A 96 -6.52 9.83 23.96
C LYS A 96 -5.97 9.12 25.19
N ASP A 97 -6.48 7.94 25.49
CA ASP A 97 -6.08 7.17 26.68
C ASP A 97 -4.68 6.59 26.54
N ASP A 98 -4.18 6.44 25.33
CA ASP A 98 -2.84 5.95 25.06
C ASP A 98 -1.75 6.94 25.45
N LEU A 99 -2.05 8.24 25.50
CA LEU A 99 -1.05 9.28 25.78
C LEU A 99 -0.31 9.07 27.11
N ALA A 100 -1.04 8.72 28.18
CA ALA A 100 -0.45 8.51 29.50
C ALA A 100 0.45 7.27 29.61
N ARG A 101 0.38 6.36 28.63
CA ARG A 101 1.15 5.13 28.58
C ARG A 101 2.46 5.27 27.80
N LEU A 102 2.60 6.37 27.05
CA LEU A 102 3.82 6.67 26.30
C LEU A 102 4.99 6.98 27.23
N LYS A 103 6.18 6.60 26.81
CA LYS A 103 7.42 7.01 27.47
C LYS A 103 7.58 8.53 27.42
N SER A 104 8.03 9.13 28.52
CA SER A 104 8.41 10.55 28.53
C SER A 104 9.46 10.87 27.47
N GLY A 105 9.28 11.97 26.75
CA GLY A 105 10.12 12.36 25.63
C GLY A 105 9.67 11.82 24.26
N THR A 106 8.58 11.06 24.21
CA THR A 106 8.07 10.52 22.93
C THR A 106 7.51 11.61 22.02
N ARG A 107 7.85 11.52 20.73
CA ARG A 107 7.36 12.38 19.66
C ARG A 107 6.10 11.79 19.04
N VAL A 108 5.03 12.57 18.91
CA VAL A 108 3.77 12.06 18.40
C VAL A 108 3.14 12.99 17.35
N HIS A 109 2.43 12.34 16.38
CA HIS A 109 1.43 13.01 15.57
C HIS A 109 0.04 12.54 16.02
N LEU A 110 -0.84 13.50 16.35
CA LEU A 110 -2.22 13.17 16.77
C LEU A 110 -3.07 12.79 15.56
N ALA A 111 -3.70 11.64 15.60
CA ALA A 111 -4.77 11.30 14.67
C ALA A 111 -6.04 12.07 15.08
N ILE A 112 -6.65 12.77 14.13
CA ILE A 112 -7.92 13.48 14.32
C ILE A 112 -9.01 12.69 13.60
N ASP A 113 -10.04 12.30 14.34
CA ASP A 113 -11.23 11.72 13.74
C ASP A 113 -12.12 12.82 13.16
N THR A 114 -12.13 12.89 11.86
CA THR A 114 -12.93 13.88 11.12
C THR A 114 -14.18 13.27 10.50
N GLY A 115 -14.50 12.00 10.80
CA GLY A 115 -15.69 11.31 10.29
C GLY A 115 -15.41 9.96 9.63
N MET A 116 -14.21 9.40 9.78
CA MET A 116 -13.93 8.01 9.42
C MET A 116 -14.33 7.03 10.53
N HIS A 117 -14.33 7.50 11.79
CA HIS A 117 -14.71 6.75 12.99
C HIS A 117 -13.94 5.43 13.17
N ARG A 118 -12.66 5.44 12.84
CA ARG A 118 -11.77 4.28 12.99
C ARG A 118 -10.72 4.49 14.08
N ASN A 119 -9.99 5.59 14.02
CA ASN A 119 -8.98 6.02 14.99
C ASN A 119 -9.00 7.53 15.09
N GLY A 120 -8.45 8.05 16.18
CA GLY A 120 -8.27 9.48 16.35
C GLY A 120 -9.07 10.03 17.50
N VAL A 121 -8.81 11.30 17.79
CA VAL A 121 -9.45 12.08 18.84
C VAL A 121 -10.33 13.15 18.19
N PHE A 122 -11.36 13.61 18.89
CA PHE A 122 -12.21 14.68 18.39
C PHE A 122 -11.58 16.06 18.61
N VAL A 123 -11.97 17.03 17.81
CA VAL A 123 -11.50 18.43 17.94
C VAL A 123 -11.76 19.00 19.33
N SER A 124 -12.87 18.61 19.96
CA SER A 124 -13.22 19.02 21.34
C SER A 124 -12.19 18.57 22.38
N GLU A 125 -11.51 17.44 22.16
CA GLU A 125 -10.58 16.83 23.11
C GLU A 125 -9.14 17.41 23.03
N LEU A 126 -8.85 18.25 22.03
CA LEU A 126 -7.48 18.74 21.79
C LEU A 126 -6.89 19.50 22.97
N GLU A 127 -7.67 20.35 23.65
CA GLU A 127 -7.19 21.15 24.78
C GLU A 127 -6.72 20.25 25.93
N GLU A 128 -7.55 19.30 26.35
CA GLU A 128 -7.20 18.30 27.35
C GLU A 128 -5.95 17.51 26.96
N LEU A 129 -5.83 17.14 25.67
CA LEU A 129 -4.69 16.36 25.19
C LEU A 129 -3.39 17.14 25.18
N PHE A 130 -3.39 18.41 24.77
CA PHE A 130 -2.21 19.24 24.82
C PHE A 130 -1.73 19.47 26.27
N ASP A 131 -2.66 19.71 27.21
CA ASP A 131 -2.34 19.82 28.62
C ASP A 131 -1.80 18.52 29.21
N LYS A 132 -2.42 17.39 28.83
CA LYS A 132 -1.96 16.07 29.27
C LYS A 132 -0.59 15.72 28.67
N ALA A 133 -0.34 16.02 27.39
CA ALA A 133 0.95 15.83 26.74
C ALA A 133 2.07 16.62 27.44
N LYS A 134 1.80 17.89 27.81
CA LYS A 134 2.74 18.72 28.57
C LYS A 134 3.07 18.11 29.93
N ARG A 135 2.06 17.64 30.67
CA ARG A 135 2.26 17.00 31.99
C ARG A 135 3.07 15.71 31.92
N HIS A 136 2.92 14.92 30.86
CA HIS A 136 3.64 13.66 30.65
C HIS A 136 4.94 13.84 29.85
N ASN A 137 5.32 15.07 29.51
CA ASN A 137 6.49 15.38 28.67
C ASN A 137 6.45 14.63 27.32
N ILE A 138 5.30 14.68 26.65
CA ILE A 138 5.11 14.11 25.29
C ILE A 138 5.12 15.27 24.28
N TYR A 139 5.86 15.09 23.18
CA TYR A 139 6.02 16.13 22.16
C TYR A 139 5.00 15.92 21.04
N ILE A 140 3.94 16.73 21.00
CA ILE A 140 3.01 16.78 19.87
C ILE A 140 3.67 17.57 18.76
N GLU A 141 4.18 16.89 17.72
CA GLU A 141 4.86 17.52 16.59
C GLU A 141 3.95 17.71 15.37
N GLY A 142 2.82 17.05 15.35
CA GLY A 142 1.89 17.19 14.23
C GLY A 142 0.50 16.64 14.48
N LEU A 143 -0.40 16.95 13.55
CA LEU A 143 -1.75 16.43 13.50
C LEU A 143 -2.02 15.85 12.11
N PHE A 144 -2.81 14.79 12.06
CA PHE A 144 -3.25 14.23 10.80
C PHE A 144 -4.67 13.67 10.86
N THR A 145 -5.28 13.54 9.71
CA THR A 145 -6.53 12.79 9.55
C THR A 145 -6.42 11.84 8.37
N HIS A 146 -7.38 10.94 8.22
CA HIS A 146 -7.51 10.08 7.03
C HIS A 146 -8.89 10.26 6.42
N PHE A 147 -8.92 10.72 5.18
CA PHE A 147 -10.16 10.89 4.44
C PHE A 147 -10.72 9.53 4.02
N ALA A 148 -11.97 9.27 4.40
CA ALA A 148 -12.65 8.01 4.13
C ALA A 148 -13.14 7.91 2.68
N CYS A 149 -13.46 9.05 2.06
CA CYS A 149 -14.16 9.15 0.77
C CYS A 149 -13.44 10.12 -0.19
N ALA A 150 -12.09 10.16 -0.15
CA ALA A 150 -11.35 11.02 -1.07
C ALA A 150 -11.40 10.50 -2.53
N ASP A 151 -11.61 9.22 -2.72
CA ASP A 151 -11.80 8.50 -3.98
C ASP A 151 -13.26 8.52 -4.47
N GLU A 152 -14.20 8.94 -3.64
CA GLU A 152 -15.63 9.03 -3.98
C GLU A 152 -16.07 10.47 -4.29
N LEU A 153 -17.05 10.63 -5.17
CA LEU A 153 -17.63 11.93 -5.54
C LEU A 153 -18.81 12.29 -4.61
N ASP A 154 -18.56 12.38 -3.30
CA ASP A 154 -19.55 12.78 -2.33
C ASP A 154 -19.10 13.93 -1.41
N GLY A 155 -20.04 14.48 -0.62
CA GLY A 155 -19.82 15.63 0.25
C GLY A 155 -18.99 15.31 1.51
N ARG A 156 -18.84 14.05 1.90
CA ARG A 156 -18.15 13.63 3.14
C ARG A 156 -16.68 14.04 3.13
N TYR A 157 -16.03 13.99 1.98
CA TYR A 157 -14.65 14.48 1.82
C TYR A 157 -14.50 15.95 2.25
N PHE A 158 -15.41 16.82 1.79
CA PHE A 158 -15.37 18.25 2.12
C PHE A 158 -15.70 18.52 3.59
N ALA A 159 -16.66 17.77 4.17
CA ALA A 159 -16.97 17.85 5.60
C ALA A 159 -15.77 17.46 6.47
N GLN A 160 -15.10 16.34 6.14
CA GLN A 160 -13.87 15.93 6.82
C GLN A 160 -12.76 16.97 6.72
N LYS A 161 -12.59 17.58 5.55
CA LYS A 161 -11.61 18.66 5.34
C LYS A 161 -11.91 19.87 6.22
N GLN A 162 -13.19 20.29 6.33
CA GLN A 162 -13.60 21.41 7.18
C GLN A 162 -13.29 21.12 8.66
N ILE A 163 -13.63 19.93 9.16
CA ILE A 163 -13.33 19.52 10.55
C ILE A 163 -11.82 19.52 10.80
N PHE A 164 -11.01 19.08 9.85
CA PHE A 164 -9.55 19.11 10.00
C PHE A 164 -9.00 20.54 10.03
N GLU A 165 -9.55 21.46 9.24
CA GLU A 165 -9.19 22.89 9.31
C GLU A 165 -9.51 23.50 10.69
N GLU A 166 -10.62 23.11 11.31
CA GLU A 166 -10.95 23.51 12.69
C GLU A 166 -9.93 22.95 13.69
N ALA A 167 -9.56 21.67 13.55
CA ALA A 167 -8.52 21.04 14.36
C ALA A 167 -7.18 21.77 14.25
N LYS A 168 -6.74 22.12 13.04
CA LYS A 168 -5.50 22.88 12.81
C LYS A 168 -5.53 24.24 13.50
N LYS A 169 -6.61 25.02 13.32
CA LYS A 169 -6.77 26.33 13.95
C LYS A 169 -6.74 26.24 15.47
N LYS A 170 -7.37 25.23 16.07
CA LYS A 170 -7.37 25.00 17.50
C LYS A 170 -5.99 24.59 17.99
N ALA A 171 -5.33 23.64 17.34
CA ALA A 171 -3.99 23.16 17.70
C ALA A 171 -2.93 24.26 17.63
N LEU A 172 -2.98 25.16 16.63
CA LEU A 172 -2.06 26.29 16.50
C LEU A 172 -2.20 27.30 17.65
N LYS A 173 -3.36 27.39 18.31
CA LYS A 173 -3.55 28.24 19.51
C LYS A 173 -3.02 27.55 20.79
N LEU A 174 -3.00 26.21 20.80
CA LEU A 174 -2.58 25.41 21.97
C LEU A 174 -1.07 25.15 22.00
N SER A 175 -0.44 25.12 20.84
CA SER A 175 0.99 24.83 20.69
C SER A 175 1.82 26.11 20.60
N SER A 176 2.92 26.14 21.33
CA SER A 176 3.99 27.15 21.13
C SER A 176 5.04 26.71 20.09
N GLN A 177 4.93 25.50 19.56
CA GLN A 177 5.86 24.94 18.59
C GLN A 177 5.24 24.90 17.19
N ARG A 178 6.09 24.82 16.16
CA ARG A 178 5.64 24.58 14.79
C ARG A 178 5.07 23.18 14.71
N LEU A 179 3.82 23.07 14.22
CA LEU A 179 3.15 21.81 14.00
C LEU A 179 3.20 21.40 12.52
N ILE A 180 3.34 20.10 12.27
CA ILE A 180 3.24 19.48 10.96
C ILE A 180 1.80 18.98 10.76
N PHE A 181 1.18 19.31 9.64
CA PHE A 181 -0.15 18.84 9.29
C PHE A 181 -0.09 17.92 8.08
N HIS A 182 -0.86 16.82 8.09
CA HIS A 182 -0.97 15.95 6.93
C HIS A 182 -2.33 15.24 6.85
N SER A 183 -3.13 15.62 5.87
CA SER A 183 -4.48 15.09 5.66
C SER A 183 -4.60 14.30 4.36
N HIS A 184 -3.95 14.75 3.30
CA HIS A 184 -4.11 14.23 1.95
C HIS A 184 -3.49 12.84 1.78
N ASN A 185 -4.32 11.83 1.49
CA ASN A 185 -3.89 10.54 0.95
C ASN A 185 -3.67 10.65 -0.58
N SER A 186 -3.32 9.55 -1.26
CA SER A 186 -3.09 9.55 -2.70
C SER A 186 -4.26 10.13 -3.51
N ALA A 187 -5.50 9.71 -3.21
CA ALA A 187 -6.70 10.19 -3.91
C ALA A 187 -6.91 11.69 -3.67
N ALA A 188 -6.84 12.14 -2.42
CA ALA A 188 -7.01 13.55 -2.08
C ALA A 188 -5.93 14.44 -2.73
N LEU A 189 -4.68 13.98 -2.83
CA LEU A 189 -3.60 14.71 -3.48
C LEU A 189 -3.88 14.95 -4.97
N PHE A 190 -4.26 13.92 -5.70
CA PHE A 190 -4.53 14.08 -7.15
C PHE A 190 -5.86 14.76 -7.44
N ARG A 191 -6.82 14.71 -6.50
CA ARG A 191 -8.10 15.39 -6.60
C ARG A 191 -8.02 16.89 -6.28
N CYS A 192 -7.12 17.34 -5.42
CA CYS A 192 -6.99 18.76 -5.10
C CYS A 192 -6.26 19.50 -6.22
N GLU A 193 -6.54 20.78 -6.38
CA GLU A 193 -5.83 21.65 -7.32
C GLU A 193 -4.38 21.86 -6.86
N LYS A 194 -4.21 22.20 -5.59
CA LYS A 194 -2.91 22.42 -4.94
C LYS A 194 -2.95 21.90 -3.51
N LEU A 195 -1.87 21.25 -3.07
CA LEU A 195 -1.70 20.88 -1.67
C LEU A 195 -1.56 22.16 -0.82
N PRO A 196 -2.23 22.30 0.33
CA PRO A 196 -2.04 23.45 1.21
C PRO A 196 -0.56 23.61 1.63
N GLU A 197 -0.05 24.83 1.62
CA GLU A 197 1.38 25.13 1.85
C GLU A 197 1.92 24.60 3.19
N ASN A 198 1.04 24.48 4.20
CA ASN A 198 1.40 24.03 5.55
C ASN A 198 1.12 22.55 5.77
N GLU A 199 0.81 21.80 4.71
CA GLU A 199 0.50 20.37 4.81
C GLU A 199 1.47 19.51 4.03
N LEU A 200 1.65 18.27 4.54
CA LEU A 200 2.26 17.18 3.82
C LEU A 200 1.17 16.24 3.30
N CYS A 201 1.46 15.52 2.22
CA CYS A 201 0.63 14.42 1.78
C CYS A 201 1.21 13.06 2.23
N ARG A 202 0.35 12.06 2.42
CA ARG A 202 0.73 10.68 2.69
C ARG A 202 0.35 9.81 1.50
N VAL A 203 1.32 9.47 0.68
CA VAL A 203 1.07 8.69 -0.53
C VAL A 203 1.43 7.21 -0.30
N GLY A 204 0.49 6.35 -0.63
CA GLY A 204 0.64 4.91 -0.56
C GLY A 204 0.68 4.31 -1.97
N LEU A 205 -0.44 3.79 -2.44
CA LEU A 205 -0.52 3.00 -3.66
C LEU A 205 -0.21 3.79 -4.95
N ALA A 206 -0.37 5.13 -4.94
CA ALA A 206 0.00 5.95 -6.09
C ALA A 206 1.50 5.84 -6.45
N GLN A 207 2.40 5.63 -5.49
CA GLN A 207 3.80 5.36 -5.77
C GLN A 207 3.99 4.15 -6.70
N PHE A 208 3.06 3.20 -6.61
CA PHE A 208 3.11 1.91 -7.29
C PHE A 208 2.22 1.83 -8.53
N GLY A 209 1.65 2.98 -8.95
CA GLY A 209 0.93 3.08 -10.22
C GLY A 209 -0.58 3.00 -10.14
N TYR A 210 -1.17 3.18 -8.95
CA TYR A 210 -2.61 3.03 -8.76
C TYR A 210 -3.22 4.27 -8.12
N ASN A 211 -4.01 4.99 -8.92
CA ASN A 211 -4.87 6.09 -8.47
C ASN A 211 -5.89 6.41 -9.55
N GLU A 212 -7.13 6.68 -9.17
CA GLU A 212 -8.25 6.91 -10.09
C GLU A 212 -8.22 8.30 -10.74
N PHE A 213 -7.56 9.27 -10.09
CA PHE A 213 -7.47 10.66 -10.55
C PHE A 213 -6.19 10.98 -11.32
N CYS A 214 -5.35 9.98 -11.61
CA CYS A 214 -4.11 10.16 -12.36
C CYS A 214 -3.85 8.96 -13.28
N ALA A 215 -4.22 9.10 -14.54
CA ALA A 215 -4.06 8.06 -15.56
C ALA A 215 -2.61 7.84 -16.00
N GLU A 216 -1.71 8.76 -15.67
CA GLU A 216 -0.29 8.73 -16.04
C GLU A 216 0.54 7.80 -15.15
N LEU A 217 -0.03 7.35 -14.04
CA LEU A 217 0.64 6.43 -13.12
C LEU A 217 0.70 5.02 -13.72
N GLU A 218 1.87 4.42 -13.65
CA GLU A 218 2.15 3.11 -14.24
C GLU A 218 2.38 2.04 -13.16
N PRO A 219 1.74 0.84 -13.27
CA PRO A 219 2.04 -0.27 -12.36
C PRO A 219 3.53 -0.62 -12.34
N VAL A 220 4.10 -0.70 -11.13
CA VAL A 220 5.52 -0.96 -10.91
C VAL A 220 5.84 -2.46 -10.87
N LEU A 221 4.90 -3.28 -10.38
CA LEU A 221 5.12 -4.69 -10.07
C LEU A 221 4.58 -5.60 -11.17
N LYS A 222 5.42 -6.56 -11.60
CA LYS A 222 4.98 -7.74 -12.38
C LYS A 222 5.33 -9.02 -11.64
N LEU A 223 4.37 -9.94 -11.57
CA LEU A 223 4.53 -11.24 -10.93
C LEU A 223 4.69 -12.32 -12.00
N TYR A 224 5.73 -13.12 -11.86
CA TYR A 224 6.06 -14.22 -12.76
C TYR A 224 6.07 -15.56 -12.03
N ALA A 225 5.62 -16.60 -12.74
CA ALA A 225 5.77 -17.99 -12.32
C ALA A 225 6.63 -18.76 -13.33
N HIS A 226 7.34 -19.81 -12.87
CA HIS A 226 8.19 -20.67 -13.69
C HIS A 226 7.55 -22.04 -13.87
N LYS A 227 7.77 -22.61 -15.04
CA LYS A 227 7.22 -23.93 -15.39
C LYS A 227 7.86 -25.04 -14.56
N LEU A 228 7.03 -25.85 -13.95
CA LEU A 228 7.41 -27.08 -13.24
C LEU A 228 7.35 -28.30 -14.15
N SER A 229 6.30 -28.40 -14.93
CA SER A 229 6.07 -29.52 -15.85
C SER A 229 5.11 -29.15 -16.96
N ALA A 230 5.12 -29.91 -18.05
CA ALA A 230 4.16 -29.78 -19.13
C ALA A 230 3.67 -31.16 -19.60
N ARG A 231 2.48 -31.21 -20.17
CA ARG A 231 1.88 -32.42 -20.74
C ARG A 231 0.78 -32.11 -21.72
N THR A 232 0.47 -33.09 -22.57
CA THR A 232 -0.73 -33.03 -23.38
C THR A 232 -1.92 -33.51 -22.55
N LEU A 233 -2.93 -32.67 -22.40
CA LEU A 233 -4.24 -33.02 -21.87
C LEU A 233 -5.12 -33.38 -23.06
N LYS A 234 -5.58 -34.64 -23.12
CA LYS A 234 -6.42 -35.13 -24.24
C LYS A 234 -7.86 -34.65 -24.11
N ALA A 235 -8.57 -34.52 -25.21
CA ALA A 235 -10.00 -34.23 -25.21
C ALA A 235 -10.74 -35.17 -24.24
N GLY A 236 -11.61 -34.60 -23.39
CA GLY A 236 -12.34 -35.29 -22.33
C GLY A 236 -11.59 -35.51 -21.02
N GLN A 237 -10.28 -35.24 -20.96
CA GLN A 237 -9.52 -35.27 -19.71
C GLN A 237 -9.66 -33.97 -18.96
N SER A 238 -9.58 -34.05 -17.63
CA SER A 238 -9.70 -32.90 -16.71
C SER A 238 -8.38 -32.59 -16.01
N VAL A 239 -8.18 -31.31 -15.61
CA VAL A 239 -7.03 -30.86 -14.82
C VAL A 239 -7.43 -30.29 -13.48
N GLY A 240 -6.61 -30.59 -12.46
CA GLY A 240 -6.70 -30.03 -11.12
C GLY A 240 -7.79 -30.66 -10.25
N TYR A 241 -7.95 -30.12 -9.05
CA TYR A 241 -8.89 -30.60 -8.05
C TYR A 241 -10.35 -30.55 -8.54
N GLY A 242 -11.06 -31.68 -8.38
CA GLY A 242 -12.47 -31.80 -8.74
C GLY A 242 -12.75 -31.70 -10.24
N GLY A 243 -11.72 -31.80 -11.10
CA GLY A 243 -11.89 -31.74 -12.55
C GLY A 243 -12.55 -30.46 -13.05
N ALA A 244 -12.25 -29.33 -12.41
CA ALA A 244 -12.95 -28.06 -12.67
C ALA A 244 -12.75 -27.51 -14.09
N TYR A 245 -11.75 -28.02 -14.83
CA TYR A 245 -11.59 -27.79 -16.26
C TYR A 245 -11.49 -29.13 -16.99
N THR A 246 -12.25 -29.32 -18.05
CA THR A 246 -12.18 -30.48 -18.94
C THR A 246 -11.84 -30.00 -20.36
N ALA A 247 -10.81 -30.58 -20.94
CA ALA A 247 -10.37 -30.25 -22.30
C ALA A 247 -11.39 -30.69 -23.35
N THR A 248 -11.80 -29.78 -24.21
CA THR A 248 -12.70 -30.08 -25.37
C THR A 248 -11.96 -30.56 -26.60
N LYS A 249 -10.63 -30.36 -26.62
CA LYS A 249 -9.67 -30.83 -27.64
C LYS A 249 -8.34 -31.11 -26.97
N ASP A 250 -7.45 -31.81 -27.67
CA ASP A 250 -6.07 -31.97 -27.21
C ASP A 250 -5.41 -30.60 -27.02
N ILE A 251 -4.82 -30.36 -25.83
CA ILE A 251 -4.19 -29.09 -25.48
C ILE A 251 -2.89 -29.34 -24.72
N GLN A 252 -1.85 -28.56 -25.03
CA GLN A 252 -0.63 -28.54 -24.24
C GLN A 252 -0.84 -27.67 -23.01
N ILE A 253 -0.75 -28.25 -21.83
CA ILE A 253 -0.83 -27.55 -20.55
C ILE A 253 0.50 -27.60 -19.80
N ALA A 254 0.74 -26.58 -19.00
CA ALA A 254 1.86 -26.55 -18.08
C ALA A 254 1.38 -26.23 -16.65
N VAL A 255 2.16 -26.69 -15.69
CA VAL A 255 2.03 -26.37 -14.26
C VAL A 255 3.15 -25.39 -13.89
N TYR A 256 2.79 -24.33 -13.20
CA TYR A 256 3.69 -23.25 -12.81
C TYR A 256 3.78 -23.12 -11.28
N ASP A 257 4.96 -22.73 -10.77
CA ASP A 257 5.38 -22.71 -9.35
C ASP A 257 4.83 -21.52 -8.55
N LEU A 258 3.53 -21.29 -8.59
CA LEU A 258 2.90 -20.21 -7.83
C LEU A 258 1.47 -20.60 -7.46
N GLY A 259 1.12 -20.50 -6.18
CA GLY A 259 -0.20 -20.86 -5.71
C GLY A 259 -0.74 -19.93 -4.63
N TYR A 260 -1.80 -20.36 -3.93
CA TYR A 260 -2.42 -19.50 -2.93
C TYR A 260 -1.60 -19.35 -1.64
N ALA A 261 -0.64 -20.24 -1.34
CA ALA A 261 0.31 -20.06 -0.24
C ALA A 261 1.32 -18.93 -0.50
N ASP A 262 1.51 -18.57 -1.76
CA ASP A 262 2.36 -17.45 -2.16
C ASP A 262 1.65 -16.08 -2.06
N GLY A 263 0.45 -16.08 -1.50
CA GLY A 263 -0.35 -14.87 -1.28
C GLY A 263 -1.37 -14.56 -2.38
N LEU A 264 -1.51 -15.43 -3.38
CA LEU A 264 -2.58 -15.29 -4.36
C LEU A 264 -3.95 -15.68 -3.78
N PHE A 265 -5.01 -15.10 -4.29
CA PHE A 265 -6.36 -15.59 -4.03
C PHE A 265 -6.56 -16.95 -4.70
N ARG A 266 -7.18 -17.89 -3.98
CA ARG A 266 -7.45 -19.21 -4.52
C ARG A 266 -8.49 -19.16 -5.63
N TYR A 267 -8.05 -19.34 -6.86
CA TYR A 267 -8.97 -19.53 -7.99
C TYR A 267 -9.70 -20.86 -7.86
N ASP A 268 -11.03 -20.85 -7.84
CA ASP A 268 -11.88 -22.02 -7.63
C ASP A 268 -12.26 -22.77 -8.92
N GLY A 269 -11.75 -22.33 -10.06
CA GLY A 269 -12.04 -22.88 -11.38
C GLY A 269 -13.29 -22.33 -12.04
N LYS A 270 -13.91 -21.29 -11.47
CA LYS A 270 -15.10 -20.64 -12.04
C LYS A 270 -14.76 -19.27 -12.62
N GLY A 271 -15.41 -18.96 -13.74
CA GLY A 271 -15.12 -17.74 -14.49
C GLY A 271 -13.81 -17.82 -15.27
N ILE A 272 -13.37 -16.71 -15.81
CA ILE A 272 -12.13 -16.61 -16.61
C ILE A 272 -11.17 -15.69 -15.88
N LEU A 273 -10.16 -16.27 -15.22
CA LEU A 273 -9.07 -15.51 -14.62
C LEU A 273 -7.91 -15.41 -15.59
N GLU A 274 -7.74 -14.23 -16.16
CA GLU A 274 -6.72 -13.95 -17.16
C GLU A 274 -5.32 -13.79 -16.56
N LEU A 275 -4.33 -14.30 -17.29
CA LEU A 275 -2.92 -14.01 -17.11
C LEU A 275 -2.50 -12.82 -17.97
N ASN A 276 -1.38 -12.18 -17.65
CA ASN A 276 -0.83 -11.11 -18.47
C ASN A 276 0.00 -11.63 -19.64
N GLU A 277 -0.54 -12.64 -20.32
CA GLU A 277 0.08 -13.34 -21.44
C GLU A 277 -0.96 -13.66 -22.53
N ARG A 278 -0.45 -14.03 -23.68
CA ARG A 278 -1.25 -14.53 -24.79
C ARG A 278 -0.85 -15.94 -25.19
N THR A 279 -1.84 -16.73 -25.57
CA THR A 279 -1.63 -18.05 -26.15
C THR A 279 -1.06 -17.94 -27.57
N LYS A 280 -0.60 -19.04 -28.15
CA LYS A 280 -0.03 -19.08 -29.51
C LYS A 280 -1.02 -18.60 -30.59
N ASP A 281 -2.32 -18.77 -30.38
CA ASP A 281 -3.39 -18.27 -31.26
C ASP A 281 -3.80 -16.81 -30.95
N GLY A 282 -3.05 -16.11 -30.09
CA GLY A 282 -3.22 -14.67 -29.80
C GLY A 282 -4.30 -14.33 -28.77
N LYS A 283 -5.01 -15.33 -28.21
CA LYS A 283 -6.02 -15.11 -27.16
C LYS A 283 -5.37 -14.80 -25.82
N LYS A 284 -6.11 -14.19 -24.93
CA LYS A 284 -5.70 -14.05 -23.53
C LYS A 284 -5.53 -15.43 -22.89
N ALA A 285 -4.38 -15.65 -22.28
CA ALA A 285 -4.16 -16.86 -21.49
C ALA A 285 -4.92 -16.78 -20.19
N CYS A 286 -5.40 -17.92 -19.68
CA CYS A 286 -6.15 -18.00 -18.42
C CYS A 286 -5.77 -19.24 -17.62
N LEU A 287 -6.09 -19.23 -16.33
CA LEU A 287 -5.93 -20.38 -15.47
C LEU A 287 -6.89 -21.50 -15.88
N LEU A 288 -6.42 -22.75 -15.83
CA LEU A 288 -7.18 -23.95 -16.12
C LEU A 288 -7.33 -24.80 -14.86
N GLY A 289 -8.58 -25.05 -14.44
CA GLY A 289 -8.87 -25.77 -13.22
C GLY A 289 -8.58 -24.99 -11.94
N ARG A 290 -8.75 -25.62 -10.78
CA ARG A 290 -8.56 -24.97 -9.49
C ARG A 290 -7.08 -24.79 -9.17
N MET A 291 -6.73 -23.62 -8.62
CA MET A 291 -5.38 -23.36 -8.10
C MET A 291 -5.06 -24.23 -6.90
N SER A 292 -3.86 -24.78 -6.86
CA SER A 292 -3.29 -25.54 -5.76
C SER A 292 -2.61 -24.61 -4.75
N MET A 293 -2.08 -25.18 -3.66
CA MET A 293 -1.33 -24.43 -2.64
C MET A 293 -0.11 -23.73 -3.23
N ASP A 294 0.68 -24.46 -4.02
CA ASP A 294 1.99 -24.03 -4.50
C ASP A 294 2.08 -24.00 -6.05
N SER A 295 0.95 -24.16 -6.75
CA SER A 295 0.95 -24.21 -8.21
C SER A 295 -0.40 -23.91 -8.82
N PHE A 296 -0.38 -23.47 -10.09
CA PHE A 296 -1.54 -23.39 -10.97
C PHE A 296 -1.25 -24.02 -12.33
N SER A 297 -2.30 -24.31 -13.09
CA SER A 297 -2.20 -24.81 -14.46
C SER A 297 -2.76 -23.81 -15.46
N CYS A 298 -2.12 -23.69 -16.61
CA CYS A 298 -2.65 -22.98 -17.78
C CYS A 298 -2.18 -23.66 -19.06
N GLU A 299 -2.50 -23.11 -20.23
CA GLU A 299 -1.87 -23.52 -21.48
C GLU A 299 -0.34 -23.36 -21.39
N ASP A 300 0.44 -24.21 -22.07
CA ASP A 300 1.91 -24.10 -22.06
C ASP A 300 2.37 -22.82 -22.79
N LEU A 301 2.78 -21.84 -22.02
CA LEU A 301 3.23 -20.52 -22.46
C LEU A 301 4.75 -20.35 -22.45
N GLY A 302 5.49 -21.44 -22.25
CA GLY A 302 6.96 -21.42 -22.16
C GLY A 302 7.48 -21.54 -20.72
N GLU A 303 8.77 -21.31 -20.52
CA GLU A 303 9.46 -21.54 -19.25
C GLU A 303 9.04 -20.57 -18.13
N ARG A 304 8.55 -19.41 -18.48
CA ARG A 304 8.10 -18.38 -17.55
C ARG A 304 6.83 -17.71 -18.07
N VAL A 305 5.89 -17.43 -17.17
CA VAL A 305 4.64 -16.76 -17.47
C VAL A 305 4.46 -15.54 -16.59
N CYS A 306 4.02 -14.42 -17.15
CA CYS A 306 3.60 -13.25 -16.40
C CYS A 306 2.18 -13.46 -15.87
N VAL A 307 2.05 -13.64 -14.56
CA VAL A 307 0.77 -13.89 -13.92
C VAL A 307 -0.10 -12.65 -13.95
N PHE A 308 0.44 -11.51 -13.52
CA PHE A 308 -0.12 -10.19 -13.75
C PHE A 308 0.97 -9.10 -13.77
N GLY A 309 0.71 -8.04 -14.52
CA GLY A 309 1.48 -6.79 -14.52
C GLY A 309 0.63 -5.61 -14.10
N ASP A 310 -0.66 -5.85 -13.85
CA ASP A 310 -1.61 -4.89 -13.32
C ASP A 310 -2.55 -5.61 -12.35
N ALA A 311 -2.48 -5.25 -11.08
CA ALA A 311 -3.27 -5.88 -10.02
C ALA A 311 -4.78 -5.62 -10.17
N ARG A 312 -5.21 -4.59 -10.93
CA ARG A 312 -6.63 -4.26 -11.16
C ARG A 312 -7.40 -5.41 -11.81
N VAL A 313 -6.77 -6.17 -12.70
CA VAL A 313 -7.39 -7.32 -13.36
C VAL A 313 -7.80 -8.38 -12.34
N TRP A 314 -6.89 -8.73 -11.43
CA TRP A 314 -7.13 -9.70 -10.37
C TRP A 314 -8.05 -9.16 -9.28
N ALA A 315 -7.89 -7.90 -8.88
CA ALA A 315 -8.78 -7.24 -7.92
C ALA A 315 -10.24 -7.27 -8.41
N LYS A 316 -10.48 -6.90 -9.65
CA LYS A 316 -11.81 -6.94 -10.26
C LYS A 316 -12.40 -8.35 -10.29
N PHE A 317 -11.59 -9.36 -10.68
CA PHE A 317 -12.06 -10.75 -10.74
C PHE A 317 -12.50 -11.28 -9.37
N PHE A 318 -11.71 -10.98 -8.32
CA PHE A 318 -12.01 -11.45 -6.96
C PHE A 318 -12.93 -10.53 -6.15
N GLY A 319 -13.41 -9.42 -6.72
CA GLY A 319 -14.27 -8.46 -6.03
C GLY A 319 -13.58 -7.76 -4.85
N THR A 320 -12.31 -7.45 -5.02
CA THR A 320 -11.47 -6.78 -4.00
C THR A 320 -10.72 -5.58 -4.60
N ILE A 321 -9.72 -5.06 -3.89
CA ILE A 321 -8.91 -3.91 -4.26
C ILE A 321 -7.44 -4.28 -4.51
N GLU A 322 -6.74 -3.47 -5.29
CA GLU A 322 -5.32 -3.68 -5.66
C GLU A 322 -4.41 -3.80 -4.44
N TYR A 323 -4.73 -3.05 -3.36
CA TYR A 323 -4.02 -3.13 -2.08
C TYR A 323 -3.95 -4.56 -1.55
N GLU A 324 -5.07 -5.29 -1.62
CA GLU A 324 -5.15 -6.64 -1.08
C GLU A 324 -4.39 -7.64 -1.96
N ILE A 325 -4.49 -7.49 -3.29
CA ILE A 325 -3.72 -8.33 -4.23
C ILE A 325 -2.22 -8.18 -3.98
N LEU A 326 -1.73 -6.95 -3.86
CA LEU A 326 -0.30 -6.65 -3.76
C LEU A 326 0.28 -6.94 -2.37
N ALA A 327 -0.40 -6.48 -1.31
CA ALA A 327 0.11 -6.59 0.06
C ALA A 327 0.12 -8.02 0.61
N LYS A 328 -0.64 -8.95 0.00
CA LYS A 328 -0.65 -10.37 0.36
C LYS A 328 0.48 -11.18 -0.24
N LEU A 329 1.16 -10.67 -1.29
CA LEU A 329 2.25 -11.41 -1.94
C LEU A 329 3.33 -11.78 -0.94
N SER A 330 3.65 -13.07 -0.88
CA SER A 330 4.60 -13.65 0.05
C SER A 330 5.93 -12.89 0.04
N PRO A 331 6.50 -12.53 1.19
CA PRO A 331 7.82 -11.91 1.27
C PRO A 331 8.95 -12.84 0.78
N PHE A 332 8.68 -14.14 0.70
CA PHE A 332 9.65 -15.14 0.24
C PHE A 332 9.79 -15.20 -1.30
N ILE A 333 8.85 -14.63 -2.06
CA ILE A 333 9.05 -14.49 -3.51
C ILE A 333 10.19 -13.48 -3.74
N PRO A 334 11.27 -13.84 -4.43
CA PRO A 334 12.36 -12.91 -4.75
C PRO A 334 11.86 -11.69 -5.53
N ARG A 335 12.43 -10.53 -5.24
CA ARG A 335 12.14 -9.27 -5.93
C ARG A 335 13.39 -8.71 -6.55
N VAL A 336 13.29 -8.21 -7.77
CA VAL A 336 14.42 -7.58 -8.50
C VAL A 336 13.97 -6.29 -9.16
N LEU A 337 14.85 -5.29 -9.14
CA LEU A 337 14.68 -4.07 -9.95
C LEU A 337 15.05 -4.35 -11.41
N VAL A 338 14.27 -3.84 -12.34
CA VAL A 338 14.50 -3.92 -13.78
C VAL A 338 14.42 -2.54 -14.44
#